data_778f5df1a25a90de2a2a570c6839a65f
#
_entry.id   778f5df1a25a90de2a2a570c6839a65f
#
_cell.length_a   1.000
_cell.length_b   1.000
_cell.length_c   1.000
_cell.angle_alpha   90.00
_cell.angle_beta   90.00
_cell.angle_gamma   90.00
#
_symmetry.space_group_name_H-M   'P 1'
#
loop_
_entity.id
_entity.type
_entity.pdbx_description
1 polymer ?
#
loop_
_entity_poly.entity_id
_entity_poly.type
_entity_poly.pdbx_seq_one_letter_code
_entity_poly.pdbx_strand_id
1 'polypeptide(L)'
;MTDKQNRIHALICSVVTYLKAHRSCLSGVDITLDKLGGMNLSDERRIDIPPQSTRHDEVLRNAIAGIVAPELVEIAACLKAAKDDLVWREDNAQFYQQGADLGKGYTKCNLHTLLIGLDACGYHHPDFSLGIFMLGPRTLYRDHNHEAPELYLNLSEKSGWRFGASDWEDYPAGSLIWNASGAPHATRVYEQPFISIFIWLENVNSRCNLVHCDDWEEIEHELAGLGSCCFQT
;
A
#
# COMPACT_ATOMS: atom_id res chain seq x y z
N MET A 1 0.98 -6.09 -28.35
CA MET A 1 1.01 -5.66 -26.95
C MET A 1 0.60 -4.20 -26.88
N THR A 2 -0.28 -3.84 -25.95
CA THR A 2 -0.61 -2.43 -25.74
C THR A 2 0.47 -1.77 -24.88
N ASP A 3 0.77 -0.48 -25.10
CA ASP A 3 1.73 0.28 -24.28
C ASP A 3 1.36 0.24 -22.79
N LYS A 4 0.05 0.18 -22.48
CA LYS A 4 -0.51 0.04 -21.14
C LYS A 4 0.02 -1.20 -20.42
N GLN A 5 -0.13 -2.38 -21.04
CA GLN A 5 0.30 -3.65 -20.43
C GLN A 5 1.81 -3.70 -20.18
N ASN A 6 2.60 -3.05 -21.06
CA ASN A 6 4.03 -2.93 -20.88
C ASN A 6 4.37 -2.03 -19.68
N ARG A 7 3.64 -0.91 -19.47
CA ARG A 7 3.87 -0.03 -18.32
C ARG A 7 3.53 -0.72 -16.99
N ILE A 8 2.43 -1.46 -16.93
CA ILE A 8 2.06 -2.24 -15.72
C ILE A 8 3.11 -3.33 -15.44
N HIS A 9 3.56 -4.04 -16.47
CA HIS A 9 4.60 -5.05 -16.31
C HIS A 9 5.94 -4.43 -15.86
N ALA A 10 6.35 -3.30 -16.43
CA ALA A 10 7.55 -2.58 -16.02
C ALA A 10 7.49 -2.15 -14.54
N LEU A 11 6.32 -1.70 -14.06
CA LEU A 11 6.13 -1.38 -12.65
C LEU A 11 6.30 -2.61 -11.75
N ILE A 12 5.72 -3.76 -12.12
CA ILE A 12 5.93 -5.02 -11.38
C ILE A 12 7.43 -5.39 -11.37
N CYS A 13 8.10 -5.31 -12.50
CA CYS A 13 9.53 -5.61 -12.62
C CYS A 13 10.40 -4.68 -11.76
N SER A 14 10.08 -3.39 -11.67
CA SER A 14 10.83 -2.45 -10.82
C SER A 14 10.69 -2.79 -9.34
N VAL A 15 9.48 -3.17 -8.88
CA VAL A 15 9.27 -3.67 -7.51
C VAL A 15 10.06 -4.95 -7.26
N VAL A 16 9.99 -5.93 -8.17
CA VAL A 16 10.75 -7.18 -8.05
C VAL A 16 12.25 -6.93 -8.00
N THR A 17 12.75 -5.98 -8.79
CA THR A 17 14.16 -5.59 -8.79
C THR A 17 14.57 -5.00 -7.44
N TYR A 18 13.75 -4.13 -6.88
CA TYR A 18 13.97 -3.58 -5.54
C TYR A 18 14.02 -4.69 -4.47
N LEU A 19 13.03 -5.58 -4.46
CA LEU A 19 12.99 -6.68 -3.50
C LEU A 19 14.20 -7.62 -3.64
N LYS A 20 14.68 -7.89 -4.87
CA LYS A 20 15.88 -8.70 -5.11
C LYS A 20 17.14 -8.06 -4.51
N ALA A 21 17.27 -6.74 -4.57
CA ALA A 21 18.39 -6.02 -3.96
C ALA A 21 18.34 -6.08 -2.42
N HIS A 22 17.18 -6.38 -1.84
CA HIS A 22 16.96 -6.49 -0.39
C HIS A 22 16.71 -7.93 0.07
N ARG A 23 17.11 -8.93 -0.74
CA ARG A 23 17.01 -10.35 -0.36
C ARG A 23 17.74 -10.60 0.96
N SER A 24 17.18 -11.44 1.81
CA SER A 24 17.67 -11.79 3.15
C SER A 24 17.64 -10.67 4.20
N CYS A 25 17.04 -9.51 3.90
CA CYS A 25 16.82 -8.48 4.91
C CYS A 25 15.66 -8.84 5.86
N LEU A 26 14.59 -9.43 5.31
CA LEU A 26 13.40 -9.87 6.04
C LEU A 26 12.86 -11.16 5.42
N SER A 27 12.33 -12.07 6.24
CA SER A 27 11.73 -13.34 5.77
C SER A 27 10.60 -13.10 4.75
N GLY A 28 9.79 -12.07 4.94
CA GLY A 28 8.72 -11.70 4.02
C GLY A 28 9.21 -11.37 2.61
N VAL A 29 10.41 -10.79 2.47
CA VAL A 29 11.03 -10.50 1.17
C VAL A 29 11.39 -11.79 0.44
N ASP A 30 12.03 -12.73 1.14
CA ASP A 30 12.45 -14.00 0.55
C ASP A 30 11.24 -14.82 0.10
N ILE A 31 10.21 -14.93 0.95
CA ILE A 31 8.97 -15.64 0.63
C ILE A 31 8.28 -14.99 -0.58
N THR A 32 8.22 -13.65 -0.62
CA THR A 32 7.65 -12.91 -1.75
C THR A 32 8.38 -13.21 -3.05
N LEU A 33 9.71 -13.17 -3.03
CA LEU A 33 10.53 -13.42 -4.22
C LEU A 33 10.41 -14.86 -4.71
N ASP A 34 10.32 -15.82 -3.79
CA ASP A 34 10.16 -17.23 -4.14
C ASP A 34 8.78 -17.49 -4.78
N LYS A 35 7.70 -16.90 -4.23
CA LYS A 35 6.36 -16.97 -4.84
C LYS A 35 6.33 -16.30 -6.23
N LEU A 36 6.86 -15.09 -6.37
CA LEU A 36 6.95 -14.39 -7.65
C LEU A 36 7.79 -15.14 -8.68
N GLY A 37 8.88 -15.80 -8.24
CA GLY A 37 9.74 -16.64 -9.09
C GLY A 37 9.03 -17.87 -9.65
N GLY A 38 8.01 -18.36 -8.96
CA GLY A 38 7.15 -19.47 -9.44
C GLY A 38 6.00 -19.04 -10.34
N MET A 39 5.75 -17.74 -10.53
CA MET A 39 4.64 -17.24 -11.32
C MET A 39 4.97 -17.13 -12.81
N ASN A 40 4.00 -17.46 -13.65
CA ASN A 40 4.09 -17.19 -15.07
C ASN A 40 3.60 -15.76 -15.37
N LEU A 41 4.53 -14.83 -15.48
CA LEU A 41 4.28 -13.43 -15.84
C LEU A 41 4.56 -13.16 -17.33
N SER A 42 4.33 -14.15 -18.21
CA SER A 42 4.45 -13.98 -19.64
C SER A 42 3.36 -13.07 -20.21
N ASP A 43 3.60 -12.56 -21.41
CA ASP A 43 2.69 -11.66 -22.13
C ASP A 43 1.29 -12.25 -22.34
N GLU A 44 1.21 -13.57 -22.53
CA GLU A 44 -0.04 -14.31 -22.73
C GLU A 44 -0.94 -14.36 -21.49
N ARG A 45 -0.36 -14.10 -20.29
CA ARG A 45 -1.07 -14.10 -19.01
C ARG A 45 -1.51 -12.73 -18.55
N ARG A 46 -1.19 -11.68 -19.29
CA ARG A 46 -1.56 -10.30 -18.98
C ARG A 46 -3.08 -10.10 -19.13
N ILE A 47 -3.62 -9.37 -18.17
CA ILE A 47 -5.03 -8.98 -18.18
C ILE A 47 -5.16 -7.63 -18.87
N ASP A 48 -6.20 -7.47 -19.70
CA ASP A 48 -6.52 -6.19 -20.32
C ASP A 48 -7.93 -5.77 -19.91
N ILE A 49 -8.03 -5.06 -18.78
CA ILE A 49 -9.27 -4.46 -18.31
C ILE A 49 -9.18 -2.93 -18.45
N PRO A 50 -10.29 -2.23 -18.71
CA PRO A 50 -10.28 -0.78 -18.79
C PRO A 50 -9.74 -0.15 -17.51
N PRO A 51 -8.92 0.91 -17.61
CA PRO A 51 -8.47 1.67 -16.44
C PRO A 51 -9.64 2.34 -15.75
N GLN A 52 -9.51 2.53 -14.45
CA GLN A 52 -10.49 3.26 -13.64
C GLN A 52 -9.78 4.41 -12.92
N SER A 53 -10.21 5.63 -13.22
CA SER A 53 -9.73 6.83 -12.52
C SER A 53 -10.36 6.93 -11.12
N THR A 54 -9.81 7.84 -10.32
CA THR A 54 -10.28 8.12 -8.96
C THR A 54 -10.64 9.59 -8.79
N ARG A 55 -11.57 9.89 -7.88
CA ARG A 55 -11.84 11.27 -7.43
C ARG A 55 -10.68 11.87 -6.63
N HIS A 56 -9.73 11.05 -6.18
CA HIS A 56 -8.56 11.45 -5.41
C HIS A 56 -7.30 11.62 -6.28
N ASP A 57 -7.45 11.85 -7.59
CA ASP A 57 -6.32 11.91 -8.54
C ASP A 57 -5.28 12.99 -8.18
N GLU A 58 -5.70 14.12 -7.61
CA GLU A 58 -4.77 15.15 -7.14
C GLU A 58 -3.91 14.65 -5.98
N VAL A 59 -4.52 14.00 -4.98
CA VAL A 59 -3.80 13.41 -3.84
C VAL A 59 -2.85 12.32 -4.32
N LEU A 60 -3.30 11.48 -5.26
CA LEU A 60 -2.49 10.43 -5.85
C LEU A 60 -1.28 10.99 -6.61
N ARG A 61 -1.47 12.04 -7.41
CA ARG A 61 -0.35 12.72 -8.09
C ARG A 61 0.67 13.28 -7.11
N ASN A 62 0.18 13.91 -6.03
CA ASN A 62 1.06 14.44 -4.98
C ASN A 62 1.81 13.32 -4.27
N ALA A 63 1.15 12.20 -3.94
CA ALA A 63 1.80 11.04 -3.36
C ALA A 63 2.91 10.47 -4.26
N ILE A 64 2.64 10.31 -5.56
CA ILE A 64 3.63 9.82 -6.53
C ILE A 64 4.78 10.82 -6.70
N ALA A 65 4.49 12.12 -6.77
CA ALA A 65 5.53 13.15 -6.87
C ALA A 65 6.42 13.24 -5.62
N GLY A 66 5.88 12.84 -4.47
CA GLY A 66 6.61 12.77 -3.19
C GLY A 66 7.56 11.57 -3.07
N ILE A 67 7.58 10.64 -4.02
CA ILE A 67 8.55 9.52 -4.04
C ILE A 67 9.87 10.04 -4.58
N VAL A 68 10.73 10.55 -3.70
CA VAL A 68 11.98 11.22 -4.08
C VAL A 68 13.25 10.49 -3.63
N ALA A 69 13.13 9.41 -2.86
CA ALA A 69 14.27 8.63 -2.39
C ALA A 69 15.02 8.01 -3.59
N PRO A 70 16.36 8.15 -3.67
CA PRO A 70 17.15 7.69 -4.81
C PRO A 70 16.96 6.21 -5.16
N GLU A 71 16.81 5.36 -4.16
CA GLU A 71 16.62 3.92 -4.31
C GLU A 71 15.23 3.54 -4.86
N LEU A 72 14.26 4.46 -4.84
CA LEU A 72 12.89 4.28 -5.33
C LEU A 72 12.64 4.93 -6.70
N VAL A 73 13.65 5.58 -7.30
CA VAL A 73 13.48 6.37 -8.53
C VAL A 73 12.87 5.57 -9.68
N GLU A 74 13.25 4.31 -9.83
CA GLU A 74 12.74 3.43 -10.88
C GLU A 74 11.26 3.08 -10.64
N ILE A 75 10.90 2.74 -9.40
CA ILE A 75 9.50 2.47 -9.02
C ILE A 75 8.66 3.73 -9.24
N ALA A 76 9.14 4.90 -8.81
CA ALA A 76 8.44 6.18 -8.98
C ALA A 76 8.19 6.49 -10.46
N ALA A 77 9.20 6.30 -11.33
CA ALA A 77 9.10 6.53 -12.76
C ALA A 77 8.09 5.57 -13.41
N CYS A 78 8.16 4.27 -13.11
CA CYS A 78 7.25 3.25 -13.61
C CYS A 78 5.81 3.51 -13.12
N LEU A 79 5.62 3.85 -11.84
CA LEU A 79 4.31 4.16 -11.29
C LEU A 79 3.70 5.42 -11.93
N LYS A 80 4.49 6.47 -12.10
CA LYS A 80 4.06 7.69 -12.80
C LYS A 80 3.62 7.40 -14.23
N ALA A 81 4.34 6.53 -14.94
CA ALA A 81 4.03 6.15 -16.31
C ALA A 81 2.77 5.26 -16.40
N ALA A 82 2.54 4.40 -15.42
CA ALA A 82 1.41 3.46 -15.39
C ALA A 82 0.13 4.03 -14.75
N LYS A 83 0.20 5.13 -14.00
CA LYS A 83 -0.87 5.65 -13.13
C LYS A 83 -2.25 5.67 -13.81
N ASP A 84 -2.32 6.14 -15.04
CA ASP A 84 -3.57 6.31 -15.78
C ASP A 84 -4.06 5.01 -16.47
N ASP A 85 -3.27 3.96 -16.40
CA ASP A 85 -3.60 2.63 -16.90
C ASP A 85 -4.14 1.69 -15.82
N LEU A 86 -4.01 2.07 -14.55
CA LEU A 86 -4.38 1.25 -13.40
C LEU A 86 -5.87 1.34 -13.09
N VAL A 87 -6.35 0.38 -12.31
CA VAL A 87 -7.73 0.33 -11.82
C VAL A 87 -7.74 0.77 -10.37
N TRP A 88 -7.95 2.06 -10.14
CA TRP A 88 -8.00 2.64 -8.81
C TRP A 88 -9.36 2.41 -8.15
N ARG A 89 -9.34 1.89 -6.93
CA ARG A 89 -10.54 1.61 -6.13
C ARG A 89 -10.40 2.19 -4.74
N GLU A 90 -11.52 2.62 -4.17
CA GLU A 90 -11.63 2.98 -2.76
C GLU A 90 -12.12 1.76 -1.99
N ASP A 91 -11.60 1.53 -0.79
CA ASP A 91 -12.18 0.58 0.14
C ASP A 91 -13.29 1.27 0.95
N ASN A 92 -14.51 0.77 0.76
CA ASN A 92 -15.68 1.20 1.52
C ASN A 92 -16.01 0.18 2.63
N ALA A 93 -14.98 -0.24 3.37
CA ALA A 93 -15.03 -1.26 4.42
C ALA A 93 -15.38 -2.68 3.93
N GLN A 94 -15.30 -2.95 2.62
CA GLN A 94 -15.60 -4.27 2.07
C GLN A 94 -14.60 -5.36 2.49
N PHE A 95 -13.38 -4.97 2.84
CA PHE A 95 -12.34 -5.88 3.33
C PHE A 95 -12.39 -6.09 4.84
N TYR A 96 -13.32 -5.45 5.54
CA TYR A 96 -13.48 -5.52 6.99
C TYR A 96 -14.72 -6.30 7.42
N GLN A 97 -14.80 -6.63 8.69
CA GLN A 97 -16.03 -7.13 9.28
C GLN A 97 -17.13 -6.06 9.20
N GLN A 98 -18.37 -6.52 9.06
CA GLN A 98 -19.53 -5.61 8.94
C GLN A 98 -19.61 -4.68 10.15
N GLY A 99 -19.75 -3.37 9.87
CA GLY A 99 -19.86 -2.35 10.91
C GLY A 99 -18.53 -1.87 11.50
N ALA A 100 -17.40 -2.25 10.91
CA ALA A 100 -16.07 -1.76 11.33
C ALA A 100 -15.99 -0.23 11.19
N ASP A 101 -15.57 0.45 12.25
CA ASP A 101 -15.26 1.89 12.22
C ASP A 101 -13.81 2.14 11.86
N LEU A 102 -13.57 2.46 10.60
CA LEU A 102 -12.23 2.67 10.03
C LEU A 102 -11.65 4.07 10.29
N GLY A 103 -12.36 4.91 11.02
CA GLY A 103 -11.96 6.29 11.26
C GLY A 103 -12.25 7.23 10.08
N LYS A 104 -12.35 8.52 10.39
CA LYS A 104 -12.73 9.55 9.41
C LYS A 104 -11.66 9.79 8.35
N GLY A 105 -10.38 9.69 8.71
CA GLY A 105 -9.27 9.89 7.79
C GLY A 105 -9.27 8.83 6.68
N TYR A 106 -9.37 7.57 7.08
CA TYR A 106 -9.42 6.44 6.15
C TYR A 106 -10.60 6.54 5.17
N THR A 107 -11.80 6.75 5.69
CA THR A 107 -13.01 6.84 4.86
C THR A 107 -13.02 8.07 3.94
N LYS A 108 -12.27 9.12 4.31
CA LYS A 108 -12.15 10.33 3.50
C LYS A 108 -11.29 10.12 2.24
N CYS A 109 -10.17 9.42 2.38
CA CYS A 109 -9.24 9.21 1.27
C CYS A 109 -8.39 7.96 1.48
N ASN A 110 -8.77 6.89 0.82
CA ASN A 110 -7.98 5.68 0.67
C ASN A 110 -8.07 5.23 -0.80
N LEU A 111 -7.02 4.64 -1.31
CA LEU A 111 -6.97 4.05 -2.65
C LEU A 111 -6.15 2.79 -2.65
N HIS A 112 -6.56 1.84 -3.48
CA HIS A 112 -5.74 0.70 -3.82
C HIS A 112 -5.90 0.32 -5.29
N THR A 113 -4.92 -0.38 -5.80
CA THR A 113 -4.96 -1.05 -7.11
C THR A 113 -4.16 -2.34 -7.03
N LEU A 114 -4.63 -3.40 -7.67
CA LEU A 114 -3.93 -4.67 -7.76
C LEU A 114 -3.22 -4.79 -9.11
N LEU A 115 -1.92 -5.06 -9.07
CA LEU A 115 -1.08 -5.37 -10.22
C LEU A 115 -1.07 -6.88 -10.48
N ILE A 116 -1.06 -7.68 -9.42
CA ILE A 116 -1.22 -9.14 -9.43
C ILE A 116 -2.29 -9.48 -8.39
N GLY A 117 -3.23 -10.36 -8.71
CA GLY A 117 -4.29 -10.78 -7.78
C GLY A 117 -5.55 -11.27 -8.48
N LEU A 118 -6.63 -11.45 -7.72
CA LEU A 118 -7.91 -11.92 -8.24
C LEU A 118 -8.51 -10.94 -9.26
N ASP A 119 -8.60 -9.65 -8.88
CA ASP A 119 -9.17 -8.58 -9.69
C ASP A 119 -8.11 -7.57 -10.15
N ALA A 120 -6.91 -8.08 -10.44
CA ALA A 120 -5.78 -7.26 -10.81
C ALA A 120 -5.88 -6.74 -12.26
N CYS A 121 -5.22 -5.62 -12.52
CA CYS A 121 -5.10 -5.05 -13.86
C CYS A 121 -3.88 -5.57 -14.66
N GLY A 122 -2.97 -6.30 -14.01
CA GLY A 122 -1.77 -6.86 -14.64
C GLY A 122 -1.85 -8.37 -14.85
N TYR A 123 -1.87 -9.15 -13.78
CA TYR A 123 -1.86 -10.61 -13.84
C TYR A 123 -2.82 -11.21 -12.83
N HIS A 124 -3.53 -12.26 -13.25
CA HIS A 124 -4.40 -13.00 -12.34
C HIS A 124 -3.59 -13.96 -11.45
N HIS A 125 -3.88 -13.94 -10.15
CA HIS A 125 -3.44 -14.96 -9.21
C HIS A 125 -4.55 -15.23 -8.18
N PRO A 126 -4.87 -16.52 -7.89
CA PRO A 126 -6.00 -16.86 -7.03
C PRO A 126 -5.75 -16.61 -5.55
N ASP A 127 -4.49 -16.67 -5.08
CA ASP A 127 -4.13 -16.56 -3.67
C ASP A 127 -2.77 -15.87 -3.47
N PHE A 128 -2.60 -14.72 -4.09
CA PHE A 128 -1.49 -13.79 -3.92
C PHE A 128 -1.95 -12.43 -4.42
N SER A 129 -1.59 -11.37 -3.72
CA SER A 129 -1.83 -10.00 -4.16
C SER A 129 -0.56 -9.18 -4.09
N LEU A 130 -0.28 -8.43 -5.15
CA LEU A 130 0.69 -7.35 -5.19
C LEU A 130 -0.01 -6.13 -5.73
N GLY A 131 0.02 -5.04 -4.98
CA GLY A 131 -0.69 -3.84 -5.36
C GLY A 131 -0.06 -2.57 -4.78
N ILE A 132 -0.76 -1.47 -5.00
CA ILE A 132 -0.43 -0.17 -4.45
C ILE A 132 -1.54 0.24 -3.51
N PHE A 133 -1.17 0.74 -2.34
CA PHE A 133 -2.07 1.28 -1.35
C PHE A 133 -1.69 2.72 -1.03
N MET A 134 -2.69 3.60 -0.92
CA MET A 134 -2.51 5.02 -0.62
C MET A 134 -3.54 5.47 0.41
N LEU A 135 -3.10 6.27 1.36
CA LEU A 135 -3.94 7.00 2.30
C LEU A 135 -3.73 8.50 2.16
N GLY A 136 -4.81 9.26 2.33
CA GLY A 136 -4.74 10.71 2.41
C GLY A 136 -3.90 11.19 3.60
N PRO A 137 -3.43 12.44 3.58
CA PRO A 137 -2.66 13.02 4.69
C PRO A 137 -3.51 13.09 5.97
N ARG A 138 -2.82 13.07 7.12
CA ARG A 138 -3.39 13.17 8.47
C ARG A 138 -4.39 12.07 8.76
N THR A 139 -4.04 10.85 8.40
CA THR A 139 -4.89 9.66 8.55
C THR A 139 -4.27 8.71 9.55
N LEU A 140 -5.04 8.25 10.51
CA LEU A 140 -4.76 7.05 11.26
C LEU A 140 -5.40 5.87 10.51
N TYR A 141 -4.58 4.91 10.09
CA TYR A 141 -5.02 3.58 9.69
C TYR A 141 -5.04 2.73 10.95
N ARG A 142 -6.23 2.58 11.53
CA ARG A 142 -6.44 2.02 12.85
C ARG A 142 -5.90 0.60 12.98
N ASP A 143 -5.56 0.21 14.19
CA ASP A 143 -5.04 -1.11 14.49
C ASP A 143 -5.98 -2.20 14.00
N HIS A 144 -5.43 -3.10 13.21
CA HIS A 144 -6.14 -4.19 12.58
C HIS A 144 -5.22 -5.39 12.39
N ASN A 145 -5.82 -6.55 12.16
CA ASN A 145 -5.12 -7.75 11.75
C ASN A 145 -5.89 -8.49 10.65
N HIS A 146 -5.20 -9.37 9.98
CA HIS A 146 -5.76 -10.29 8.98
C HIS A 146 -4.92 -11.56 8.86
N GLU A 147 -5.51 -12.63 8.32
CA GLU A 147 -4.81 -13.92 8.17
C GLU A 147 -3.71 -13.89 7.10
N ALA A 148 -3.85 -13.04 6.08
CA ALA A 148 -2.83 -12.89 5.05
C ALA A 148 -1.52 -12.38 5.67
N PRO A 149 -0.38 -13.08 5.52
CA PRO A 149 0.92 -12.48 5.82
C PRO A 149 1.20 -11.36 4.81
N GLU A 150 1.69 -10.21 5.27
CA GLU A 150 1.78 -9.00 4.46
C GLU A 150 3.16 -8.36 4.50
N LEU A 151 3.66 -8.02 3.32
CA LEU A 151 4.86 -7.20 3.17
C LEU A 151 4.49 -5.84 2.60
N TYR A 152 4.89 -4.76 3.28
CA TYR A 152 4.87 -3.41 2.73
C TYR A 152 6.26 -2.96 2.28
N LEU A 153 6.30 -2.20 1.19
CA LEU A 153 7.41 -1.32 0.84
C LEU A 153 6.90 0.11 0.93
N ASN A 154 7.37 0.86 1.93
CA ASN A 154 7.02 2.27 2.08
C ASN A 154 7.67 3.11 0.98
N LEU A 155 6.86 3.78 0.15
CA LEU A 155 7.32 4.69 -0.89
C LEU A 155 7.31 6.16 -0.42
N SER A 156 6.56 6.47 0.65
CA SER A 156 6.44 7.80 1.23
C SER A 156 7.71 8.21 1.97
N GLU A 157 7.96 9.50 2.10
CA GLU A 157 9.12 10.02 2.84
C GLU A 157 9.17 9.46 4.26
N LYS A 158 8.04 9.45 4.96
CA LYS A 158 7.91 8.96 6.33
C LYS A 158 6.49 8.49 6.62
N SER A 159 6.38 7.39 7.36
CA SER A 159 5.11 6.92 7.93
C SER A 159 5.36 6.33 9.32
N GLY A 160 4.42 6.54 10.25
CA GLY A 160 4.50 5.93 11.57
C GLY A 160 3.83 4.57 11.57
N TRP A 161 4.40 3.62 12.29
CA TRP A 161 3.88 2.26 12.42
C TRP A 161 3.84 1.83 13.87
N ARG A 162 2.86 1.02 14.22
CA ARG A 162 2.73 0.36 15.51
C ARG A 162 2.39 -1.12 15.30
N PHE A 163 3.03 -2.00 16.06
CA PHE A 163 2.83 -3.44 15.99
C PHE A 163 2.33 -3.96 17.34
N GLY A 164 1.05 -4.35 17.39
CA GLY A 164 0.41 -4.73 18.63
C GLY A 164 0.47 -3.62 19.69
N ALA A 165 1.03 -3.92 20.86
CA ALA A 165 1.15 -2.99 21.98
C ALA A 165 2.49 -2.22 22.01
N SER A 166 3.27 -2.22 20.92
CA SER A 166 4.53 -1.47 20.87
C SER A 166 4.31 0.04 20.78
N ASP A 167 5.36 0.81 21.06
CA ASP A 167 5.40 2.24 20.75
C ASP A 167 5.36 2.48 19.24
N TRP A 168 4.97 3.69 18.83
CA TRP A 168 5.04 4.12 17.46
C TRP A 168 6.47 4.34 17.00
N GLU A 169 6.81 3.77 15.85
CA GLU A 169 8.09 3.95 15.17
C GLU A 169 7.90 4.57 13.80
N ASP A 170 8.78 5.50 13.42
CA ASP A 170 8.76 6.13 12.09
C ASP A 170 9.65 5.37 11.12
N TYR A 171 9.08 5.03 9.97
CA TYR A 171 9.76 4.33 8.89
C TYR A 171 9.96 5.27 7.69
N PRO A 172 11.21 5.49 7.24
CA PRO A 172 11.51 6.30 6.07
C PRO A 172 11.10 5.61 4.77
N ALA A 173 11.24 6.36 3.65
CA ALA A 173 11.11 5.81 2.31
C ALA A 173 12.07 4.62 2.12
N GLY A 174 11.64 3.62 1.36
CA GLY A 174 12.40 2.39 1.12
C GLY A 174 12.30 1.34 2.22
N SER A 175 11.68 1.64 3.36
CA SER A 175 11.51 0.67 4.43
C SER A 175 10.63 -0.51 3.99
N LEU A 176 11.09 -1.71 4.33
CA LEU A 176 10.34 -2.95 4.19
C LEU A 176 9.75 -3.32 5.55
N ILE A 177 8.45 -3.56 5.60
CA ILE A 177 7.69 -3.79 6.83
C ILE A 177 6.98 -5.13 6.69
N TRP A 178 7.20 -6.02 7.66
CA TRP A 178 6.65 -7.36 7.64
C TRP A 178 5.59 -7.56 8.73
N ASN A 179 4.38 -7.87 8.32
CA ASN A 179 3.27 -8.25 9.18
C ASN A 179 3.03 -9.76 9.06
N ALA A 180 3.37 -10.52 10.10
CA ALA A 180 3.05 -11.93 10.13
C ALA A 180 1.52 -12.15 10.17
N SER A 181 1.07 -13.33 9.76
CA SER A 181 -0.35 -13.72 9.82
C SER A 181 -0.94 -13.44 11.20
N GLY A 182 -2.05 -12.70 11.24
CA GLY A 182 -2.78 -12.35 12.46
C GLY A 182 -2.10 -11.29 13.35
N ALA A 183 -0.93 -10.79 13.00
CA ALA A 183 -0.22 -9.78 13.79
C ALA A 183 -0.93 -8.42 13.71
N PRO A 184 -1.34 -7.81 14.84
CA PRO A 184 -1.93 -6.48 14.83
C PRO A 184 -0.92 -5.42 14.39
N HIS A 185 -1.36 -4.51 13.53
CA HIS A 185 -0.55 -3.38 13.06
C HIS A 185 -1.42 -2.18 12.75
N ALA A 186 -0.81 -0.99 12.81
CA ALA A 186 -1.43 0.29 12.50
C ALA A 186 -0.44 1.22 11.80
N THR A 187 -0.97 2.18 11.03
CA THR A 187 -0.16 3.18 10.34
C THR A 187 -0.70 4.57 10.60
N ARG A 188 0.16 5.53 10.94
CA ARG A 188 -0.19 6.94 10.97
C ARG A 188 0.48 7.70 9.85
N VAL A 189 -0.34 8.48 9.15
CA VAL A 189 0.05 9.32 8.01
C VAL A 189 0.08 10.77 8.47
N TYR A 190 1.21 11.43 8.23
CA TYR A 190 1.44 12.81 8.63
C TYR A 190 0.87 13.81 7.61
N GLU A 191 1.57 14.93 7.33
CA GLU A 191 1.10 15.99 6.43
C GLU A 191 1.10 15.60 4.96
N GLN A 192 1.95 14.63 4.57
CA GLN A 192 2.01 14.13 3.18
C GLN A 192 1.21 12.84 3.05
N PRO A 193 0.63 12.56 1.88
CA PRO A 193 -0.05 11.29 1.65
C PRO A 193 0.91 10.10 1.82
N PHE A 194 0.40 9.02 2.38
CA PHE A 194 1.10 7.73 2.40
C PHE A 194 0.84 6.99 1.10
N ILE A 195 1.89 6.44 0.50
CA ILE A 195 1.79 5.51 -0.63
C ILE A 195 2.80 4.38 -0.45
N SER A 196 2.38 3.16 -0.76
CA SER A 196 3.18 1.94 -0.55
C SER A 196 2.89 0.90 -1.62
N ILE A 197 3.83 -0.02 -1.83
CA ILE A 197 3.52 -1.33 -2.37
C ILE A 197 3.08 -2.20 -1.20
N PHE A 198 1.97 -2.93 -1.37
CA PHE A 198 1.56 -3.97 -0.43
C PHE A 198 1.50 -5.33 -1.12
N ILE A 199 1.81 -6.37 -0.39
CA ILE A 199 1.86 -7.73 -0.90
C ILE A 199 1.25 -8.66 0.15
N TRP A 200 0.14 -9.30 -0.20
CA TRP A 200 -0.46 -10.37 0.56
C TRP A 200 -0.02 -11.70 -0.03
N LEU A 201 0.66 -12.51 0.75
CA LEU A 201 1.31 -13.71 0.25
C LEU A 201 0.35 -14.87 0.02
N GLU A 202 -0.69 -14.97 0.84
CA GLU A 202 -1.73 -16.01 0.80
C GLU A 202 -2.94 -15.56 1.59
N ASN A 203 -4.04 -16.33 1.58
CA ASN A 203 -5.28 -15.99 2.26
C ASN A 203 -5.84 -14.61 1.84
N VAL A 204 -5.69 -14.25 0.55
CA VAL A 204 -6.05 -12.93 0.03
C VAL A 204 -7.54 -12.58 0.13
N ASN A 205 -8.38 -13.55 0.46
CA ASN A 205 -9.80 -13.37 0.72
C ASN A 205 -10.13 -13.19 2.21
N SER A 206 -9.11 -13.21 3.09
CA SER A 206 -9.32 -12.97 4.52
C SER A 206 -9.83 -11.56 4.78
N ARG A 207 -10.65 -11.42 5.82
CA ARG A 207 -11.14 -10.11 6.24
C ARG A 207 -10.24 -9.53 7.31
N CYS A 208 -10.09 -8.21 7.26
CA CYS A 208 -9.43 -7.46 8.32
C CYS A 208 -10.37 -7.33 9.53
N ASN A 209 -9.81 -7.50 10.73
CA ASN A 209 -10.48 -7.26 11.98
C ASN A 209 -9.83 -6.07 12.67
N LEU A 210 -10.62 -5.12 13.13
CA LEU A 210 -10.11 -4.04 13.97
C LEU A 210 -9.67 -4.61 15.34
N VAL A 211 -8.53 -4.13 15.79
CA VAL A 211 -7.99 -4.40 17.13
C VAL A 211 -8.10 -3.11 17.93
N HIS A 212 -9.09 -3.02 18.80
CA HIS A 212 -9.41 -1.79 19.52
C HIS A 212 -8.21 -1.29 20.35
N CYS A 213 -7.93 0.02 20.23
CA CYS A 213 -6.97 0.74 21.07
C CYS A 213 -7.65 2.04 21.57
N ASP A 214 -7.41 2.39 22.82
CA ASP A 214 -8.09 3.51 23.48
C ASP A 214 -7.58 4.89 23.01
N ASP A 215 -6.45 4.93 22.32
CA ASP A 215 -5.74 6.15 21.89
C ASP A 215 -6.11 6.65 20.47
N TRP A 216 -7.00 5.96 19.76
CA TRP A 216 -7.34 6.33 18.37
C TRP A 216 -7.83 7.76 18.22
N GLU A 217 -8.73 8.21 19.11
CA GLU A 217 -9.29 9.57 19.05
C GLU A 217 -8.21 10.63 19.33
N GLU A 218 -7.31 10.36 20.26
CA GLU A 218 -6.18 11.25 20.58
C GLU A 218 -5.25 11.41 19.39
N ILE A 219 -4.84 10.28 18.78
CA ILE A 219 -3.97 10.27 17.60
C ILE A 219 -4.64 10.96 16.41
N GLU A 220 -5.91 10.67 16.14
CA GLU A 220 -6.66 11.32 15.05
C GLU A 220 -6.75 12.85 15.28
N HIS A 221 -6.89 13.29 16.53
CA HIS A 221 -6.89 14.70 16.88
C HIS A 221 -5.51 15.34 16.68
N GLU A 222 -4.44 14.70 17.12
CA GLU A 222 -3.06 15.15 16.90
C GLU A 222 -2.76 15.29 15.40
N LEU A 223 -3.07 14.25 14.60
CA LEU A 223 -2.87 14.28 13.16
C LEU A 223 -3.66 15.40 12.48
N ALA A 224 -4.88 15.67 12.91
CA ALA A 224 -5.69 16.76 12.37
C ALA A 224 -5.10 18.14 12.70
N GLY A 225 -4.39 18.28 13.81
CA GLY A 225 -3.68 19.50 14.22
C GLY A 225 -2.41 19.81 13.45
N LEU A 226 -1.82 18.82 12.76
CA LEU A 226 -0.61 19.04 11.97
C LEU A 226 -0.82 20.10 10.90
N GLY A 227 0.08 21.06 10.79
CA GLY A 227 0.03 22.17 9.83
C GLY A 227 -0.89 23.33 10.23
N SER A 228 -1.59 23.27 11.36
CA SER A 228 -2.40 24.39 11.86
C SER A 228 -1.59 25.46 12.59
N CYS A 229 -0.33 25.15 12.95
CA CYS A 229 0.54 26.05 13.71
C CYS A 229 1.27 27.12 12.88
N CYS A 230 1.09 27.22 11.56
CA CYS A 230 1.84 28.19 10.74
C CYS A 230 1.17 29.55 10.53
N PHE A 231 0.06 29.87 11.21
CA PHE A 231 -0.58 31.19 11.10
C PHE A 231 -0.91 31.78 12.48
N GLN A 232 0.12 31.95 13.31
CA GLN A 232 0.07 32.88 14.46
C GLN A 232 1.39 33.64 14.52
N THR A 233 1.54 34.65 13.71
CA THR A 233 2.39 35.83 13.99
C THR A 233 1.69 37.08 13.47
#